data_32732791cda6de1ed6382336139ab0d0
#
_entry.id   32732791cda6de1ed6382336139ab0d0
#
_cell.length_a   1.000
_cell.length_b   1.000
_cell.length_c   1.000
_cell.angle_alpha   90.00
_cell.angle_beta   90.00
_cell.angle_gamma   90.00
#
_symmetry.space_group_name_H-M   'P 1'
#
loop_
_entity.id
_entity.type
_entity.pdbx_description
1 polymer ?
#
loop_
_entity_poly.entity_id
_entity_poly.type
_entity_poly.pdbx_seq_one_letter_code
_entity_poly.pdbx_strand_id
1 'polypeptide(L)'
;MGLAMLSPIIQHIAVMPKSKLASFTDLSPANDDFLGDVIAGLTAVPKTLPCKYFYDADGSKLFDQICKLPEYYPTRTETALMREKAGEMAAAIGPGVQVLEYGCGSIEKVRVLLDALDAAASYIAVDISREHLRAAAEALAEDYPD
;
A
#
# COMPACT_ATOMS: atom_id res chain seq x y z
N MET A 1 -16.95 -19.17 -2.75
CA MET A 1 -16.78 -19.38 -1.29
C MET A 1 -15.27 -19.28 -1.03
N GLY A 2 -14.72 -18.13 -0.62
CA GLY A 2 -13.26 -18.01 -0.46
C GLY A 2 -12.69 -16.64 -0.08
N LEU A 3 -13.48 -15.56 0.04
CA LEU A 3 -12.93 -14.26 0.42
C LEU A 3 -13.12 -13.88 1.91
N ALA A 4 -13.69 -14.74 2.72
CA ALA A 4 -14.11 -14.40 4.10
C ALA A 4 -12.99 -14.48 5.15
N MET A 5 -11.74 -14.75 4.74
CA MET A 5 -10.58 -14.87 5.65
C MET A 5 -9.45 -13.88 5.33
N LEU A 6 -9.71 -12.83 4.55
CA LEU A 6 -8.72 -11.78 4.39
C LEU A 6 -8.68 -10.98 5.69
N SER A 7 -7.48 -10.87 6.25
CA SER A 7 -7.16 -10.12 7.47
C SER A 7 -7.86 -8.74 7.46
N PRO A 8 -8.32 -8.23 8.63
CA PRO A 8 -8.90 -6.88 8.74
C PRO A 8 -7.97 -5.74 8.26
N ILE A 9 -6.77 -6.07 7.82
CA ILE A 9 -5.76 -5.14 7.31
C ILE A 9 -5.92 -4.87 5.81
N ILE A 10 -6.57 -5.76 5.05
CA ILE A 10 -6.78 -5.57 3.60
C ILE A 10 -8.17 -5.00 3.38
N GLN A 11 -8.27 -3.69 3.19
CA GLN A 11 -9.56 -3.03 3.03
C GLN A 11 -9.81 -2.54 1.60
N HIS A 12 -8.75 -2.22 0.84
CA HIS A 12 -8.90 -1.67 -0.50
C HIS A 12 -7.90 -2.29 -1.47
N ILE A 13 -8.33 -2.52 -2.70
CA ILE A 13 -7.52 -3.08 -3.78
C ILE A 13 -7.68 -2.20 -5.01
N ALA A 14 -6.57 -1.74 -5.57
CA ALA A 14 -6.51 -1.07 -6.86
C ALA A 14 -5.78 -1.96 -7.87
N VAL A 15 -6.39 -2.20 -9.03
CA VAL A 15 -5.78 -2.98 -10.10
C VAL A 15 -5.54 -2.07 -11.29
N MET A 16 -4.31 -2.04 -11.75
CA MET A 16 -3.86 -1.25 -12.89
C MET A 16 -3.27 -2.18 -13.96
N PRO A 17 -4.01 -2.52 -15.03
CA PRO A 17 -3.38 -2.92 -16.28
C PRO A 17 -2.76 -1.68 -16.91
N LYS A 18 -1.72 -1.86 -17.68
CA LYS A 18 -0.75 -0.89 -18.24
C LYS A 18 -1.19 0.55 -18.55
N SER A 19 -2.46 0.94 -18.54
CA SER A 19 -2.84 2.28 -19.01
C SER A 19 -3.91 3.02 -18.23
N LYS A 20 -4.56 2.41 -17.24
CA LYS A 20 -5.61 3.06 -16.42
C LYS A 20 -5.82 2.30 -15.12
N LEU A 21 -6.32 3.00 -14.10
CA LEU A 21 -6.93 2.34 -12.94
C LEU A 21 -8.12 1.49 -13.43
N ALA A 22 -7.91 0.19 -13.62
CA ALA A 22 -8.93 -0.71 -14.19
C ALA A 22 -10.06 -1.00 -13.21
N SER A 23 -9.72 -1.15 -11.95
CA SER A 23 -10.71 -1.35 -10.90
C SER A 23 -10.20 -0.86 -9.55
N PHE A 24 -11.13 -0.38 -8.75
CA PHE A 24 -10.91 -0.08 -7.34
C PHE A 24 -11.98 -0.83 -6.55
N THR A 25 -11.55 -1.73 -5.68
CA THR A 25 -12.45 -2.52 -4.85
C THR A 25 -12.31 -2.10 -3.39
N ASP A 26 -13.42 -1.67 -2.81
CA ASP A 26 -13.53 -1.37 -1.39
C ASP A 26 -14.03 -2.63 -0.67
N LEU A 27 -13.19 -3.21 0.17
CA LEU A 27 -13.50 -4.39 0.97
C LEU A 27 -13.81 -4.03 2.42
N SER A 28 -13.84 -2.73 2.76
CA SER A 28 -14.10 -2.28 4.12
C SER A 28 -15.43 -2.83 4.62
N PRO A 29 -15.44 -3.50 5.78
CA PRO A 29 -16.69 -3.91 6.38
C PRO A 29 -17.51 -2.66 6.76
N ALA A 30 -18.81 -2.70 6.52
CA ALA A 30 -19.72 -1.59 6.77
C ALA A 30 -19.83 -1.14 8.24
N ASN A 31 -19.18 -1.84 9.17
CA ASN A 31 -19.29 -1.64 10.62
C ASN A 31 -17.92 -1.69 11.29
N ASP A 32 -17.10 -0.66 11.14
CA ASP A 32 -15.98 -0.42 12.06
C ASP A 32 -16.56 0.16 13.36
N ASP A 33 -16.61 -0.66 14.42
CA ASP A 33 -17.02 -0.21 15.76
C ASP A 33 -15.82 0.41 16.49
N PHE A 34 -15.42 1.61 16.06
CA PHE A 34 -14.32 2.35 16.69
C PHE A 34 -14.53 2.54 18.19
N LEU A 35 -15.75 2.92 18.60
CA LEU A 35 -16.04 3.16 20.02
C LEU A 35 -15.95 1.86 20.84
N GLY A 36 -16.50 0.77 20.33
CA GLY A 36 -16.39 -0.55 20.96
C GLY A 36 -14.95 -1.01 21.09
N ASP A 37 -14.16 -0.89 20.03
CA ASP A 37 -12.73 -1.25 20.04
C ASP A 37 -11.94 -0.39 21.04
N VAL A 38 -12.22 0.91 21.15
CA VAL A 38 -11.57 1.82 22.12
C VAL A 38 -11.94 1.43 23.56
N ILE A 39 -13.23 1.22 23.84
CA ILE A 39 -13.69 0.83 25.18
C ILE A 39 -13.05 -0.52 25.54
N ALA A 40 -13.13 -1.51 24.69
CA ALA A 40 -12.57 -2.84 24.93
C ALA A 40 -11.07 -2.78 25.19
N GLY A 41 -10.34 -2.06 24.32
CA GLY A 41 -8.89 -1.96 24.41
C GLY A 41 -8.39 -1.20 25.63
N LEU A 42 -9.04 -0.10 26.00
CA LEU A 42 -8.63 0.70 27.18
C LEU A 42 -9.07 0.09 28.52
N THR A 43 -10.06 -0.80 28.53
CA THR A 43 -10.46 -1.57 29.72
C THR A 43 -9.67 -2.87 29.88
N ALA A 44 -8.98 -3.33 28.86
CA ALA A 44 -8.13 -4.52 28.91
C ALA A 44 -6.86 -4.32 29.75
N VAL A 45 -6.27 -5.44 30.21
CA VAL A 45 -4.97 -5.45 30.88
C VAL A 45 -4.06 -6.49 30.18
N PRO A 46 -2.99 -6.04 29.54
CA PRO A 46 -2.54 -4.65 29.32
C PRO A 46 -3.50 -3.87 28.40
N LYS A 47 -3.49 -2.55 28.51
CA LYS A 47 -4.25 -1.68 27.60
C LYS A 47 -3.73 -1.77 26.17
N THR A 48 -4.63 -1.84 25.20
CA THR A 48 -4.31 -1.94 23.77
C THR A 48 -5.25 -1.06 22.94
N LEU A 49 -4.81 -0.66 21.76
CA LEU A 49 -5.67 -0.06 20.75
C LEU A 49 -5.30 -0.67 19.38
N PRO A 50 -6.28 -1.00 18.53
CA PRO A 50 -5.99 -1.50 17.19
C PRO A 50 -5.26 -0.45 16.37
N CYS A 51 -4.09 -0.80 15.81
CA CYS A 51 -3.27 0.13 15.04
C CYS A 51 -3.91 0.55 13.70
N LYS A 52 -4.95 -0.15 13.22
CA LYS A 52 -5.69 0.20 12.00
C LYS A 52 -6.19 1.65 12.00
N TYR A 53 -6.51 2.19 13.18
CA TYR A 53 -7.01 3.57 13.33
C TYR A 53 -5.95 4.66 13.14
N PHE A 54 -4.67 4.31 12.98
CA PHE A 54 -3.61 5.25 12.61
C PHE A 54 -3.47 5.45 11.10
N TYR A 55 -4.20 4.67 10.30
CA TYR A 55 -4.09 4.67 8.84
C TYR A 55 -5.30 5.32 8.16
N ASP A 56 -5.96 6.26 8.83
CA ASP A 56 -6.93 7.16 8.20
C ASP A 56 -6.22 8.18 7.29
N ALA A 57 -6.98 9.04 6.63
CA ALA A 57 -6.44 10.03 5.70
C ALA A 57 -5.43 10.99 6.35
N ASP A 58 -5.62 11.36 7.61
CA ASP A 58 -4.73 12.28 8.32
C ASP A 58 -3.50 11.54 8.86
N GLY A 59 -3.66 10.34 9.36
CA GLY A 59 -2.55 9.47 9.76
C GLY A 59 -1.63 9.13 8.60
N SER A 60 -2.17 8.87 7.42
CA SER A 60 -1.38 8.63 6.19
C SER A 60 -0.55 9.84 5.81
N LYS A 61 -1.14 11.06 5.82
CA LYS A 61 -0.40 12.31 5.57
C LYS A 61 0.69 12.57 6.63
N LEU A 62 0.40 12.25 7.89
CA LEU A 62 1.37 12.38 8.97
C LEU A 62 2.53 11.41 8.77
N PHE A 63 2.26 10.18 8.35
CA PHE A 63 3.30 9.20 8.05
C PHE A 63 4.21 9.65 6.90
N ASP A 64 3.64 10.24 5.83
CA ASP A 64 4.42 10.84 4.75
C ASP A 64 5.37 11.95 5.24
N GLN A 65 4.97 12.71 6.27
CA GLN A 65 5.85 13.71 6.90
C GLN A 65 6.94 13.02 7.75
N ILE A 66 6.60 11.98 8.50
CA ILE A 66 7.54 11.18 9.28
C ILE A 66 8.63 10.59 8.37
N CYS A 67 8.27 10.08 7.20
CA CYS A 67 9.21 9.54 6.23
C CYS A 67 10.27 10.55 5.74
N LYS A 68 9.99 11.85 5.88
CA LYS A 68 10.92 12.94 5.50
C LYS A 68 11.86 13.37 6.63
N LEU A 69 11.61 12.93 7.86
CA LEU A 69 12.44 13.31 9.01
C LEU A 69 13.84 12.66 8.92
N PRO A 70 14.90 13.38 9.33
CA PRO A 70 16.25 12.82 9.40
C PRO A 70 16.33 11.56 10.24
N GLU A 71 15.59 11.49 11.33
CA GLU A 71 15.58 10.38 12.30
C GLU A 71 14.91 9.13 11.70
N TYR A 72 13.95 9.29 10.77
CA TYR A 72 13.27 8.17 10.12
C TYR A 72 14.03 7.72 8.87
N TYR A 73 15.17 7.08 9.09
CA TYR A 73 16.04 6.60 8.00
C TYR A 73 15.50 5.40 7.19
N PRO A 74 14.55 4.53 7.69
CA PRO A 74 14.20 3.30 7.00
C PRO A 74 13.73 3.51 5.56
N THR A 75 12.83 4.47 5.31
CA THR A 75 12.33 4.76 3.95
C THR A 75 13.46 5.14 2.99
N ARG A 76 14.39 6.00 3.42
CA ARG A 76 15.51 6.42 2.57
C ARG A 76 16.46 5.27 2.27
N THR A 77 16.77 4.46 3.28
CA THR A 77 17.67 3.30 3.14
C THR A 77 17.05 2.26 2.23
N GLU A 78 15.77 1.93 2.44
CA GLU A 78 15.03 0.99 1.60
C GLU A 78 14.98 1.45 0.14
N THR A 79 14.61 2.72 -0.08
CA THR A 79 14.54 3.28 -1.44
C THR A 79 15.91 3.29 -2.13
N ALA A 80 16.98 3.60 -1.39
CA ALA A 80 18.34 3.55 -1.92
C ALA A 80 18.75 2.12 -2.31
N LEU A 81 18.46 1.15 -1.44
CA LEU A 81 18.72 -0.27 -1.70
C LEU A 81 17.90 -0.79 -2.89
N MET A 82 16.63 -0.43 -2.98
CA MET A 82 15.81 -0.80 -4.12
C MET A 82 16.39 -0.24 -5.43
N ARG A 83 16.79 1.03 -5.46
CA ARG A 83 17.43 1.62 -6.66
C ARG A 83 18.73 0.92 -7.04
N GLU A 84 19.54 0.54 -6.06
CA GLU A 84 20.78 -0.20 -6.30
C GLU A 84 20.52 -1.60 -6.87
N LYS A 85 19.46 -2.28 -6.40
CA LYS A 85 19.18 -3.69 -6.68
C LYS A 85 18.06 -3.91 -7.69
N ALA A 86 17.38 -2.87 -8.17
CA ALA A 86 16.22 -2.99 -9.05
C ALA A 86 16.49 -3.87 -10.29
N GLY A 87 17.65 -3.72 -10.92
CA GLY A 87 18.04 -4.54 -12.08
C GLY A 87 18.25 -6.01 -11.73
N GLU A 88 18.86 -6.31 -10.58
CA GLU A 88 19.03 -7.69 -10.10
C GLU A 88 17.67 -8.31 -9.76
N MET A 89 16.79 -7.55 -9.12
CA MET A 89 15.43 -7.99 -8.78
C MET A 89 14.62 -8.26 -10.05
N ALA A 90 14.62 -7.34 -11.01
CA ALA A 90 13.92 -7.49 -12.27
C ALA A 90 14.41 -8.71 -13.07
N ALA A 91 15.72 -8.93 -13.12
CA ALA A 91 16.30 -10.09 -13.78
C ALA A 91 15.89 -11.42 -13.12
N ALA A 92 15.77 -11.44 -11.79
CA ALA A 92 15.32 -12.62 -11.05
C ALA A 92 13.81 -12.88 -11.21
N ILE A 93 13.01 -11.82 -11.30
CA ILE A 93 11.55 -11.90 -11.46
C ILE A 93 11.19 -12.32 -12.88
N GLY A 94 11.84 -11.76 -13.89
CA GLY A 94 11.55 -12.00 -15.31
C GLY A 94 10.43 -11.14 -15.88
N PRO A 95 10.14 -11.26 -17.19
CA PRO A 95 9.15 -10.44 -17.88
C PRO A 95 7.71 -10.92 -17.69
N GLY A 96 6.74 -10.04 -17.97
CA GLY A 96 5.31 -10.38 -18.06
C GLY A 96 4.66 -10.73 -16.74
N VAL A 97 5.20 -10.27 -15.63
CA VAL A 97 4.71 -10.59 -14.28
C VAL A 97 3.61 -9.65 -13.82
N GLN A 98 2.79 -10.14 -12.90
CA GLN A 98 1.88 -9.32 -12.12
C GLN A 98 2.55 -8.98 -10.79
N VAL A 99 2.65 -7.69 -10.47
CA VAL A 99 3.20 -7.20 -9.21
C VAL A 99 2.05 -6.97 -8.23
N LEU A 100 2.14 -7.56 -7.04
CA LEU A 100 1.18 -7.36 -5.95
C LEU A 100 1.93 -6.76 -4.75
N GLU A 101 1.46 -5.62 -4.25
CA GLU A 101 2.04 -4.94 -3.09
C GLU A 101 1.00 -4.76 -1.98
N TYR A 102 1.35 -5.21 -0.78
CA TYR A 102 0.58 -4.98 0.43
C TYR A 102 1.12 -3.76 1.20
N GLY A 103 0.23 -2.82 1.56
CA GLY A 103 0.64 -1.59 2.24
C GLY A 103 1.45 -0.69 1.30
N CYS A 104 0.90 -0.41 0.11
CA CYS A 104 1.61 0.33 -0.92
C CYS A 104 2.01 1.75 -0.50
N GLY A 105 1.27 2.39 0.41
CA GLY A 105 1.56 3.73 0.92
C GLY A 105 1.82 4.71 -0.22
N SER A 106 2.97 5.40 -0.18
CA SER A 106 3.43 6.21 -1.31
C SER A 106 4.03 5.30 -2.38
N ILE A 107 3.59 5.47 -3.62
CA ILE A 107 4.00 4.68 -4.80
C ILE A 107 5.45 4.88 -5.25
N GLU A 108 6.25 5.69 -4.54
CA GLU A 108 7.63 6.00 -4.94
C GLU A 108 8.53 4.76 -4.98
N LYS A 109 8.35 3.81 -4.07
CA LYS A 109 9.16 2.60 -4.02
C LYS A 109 8.82 1.64 -5.15
N VAL A 110 7.54 1.41 -5.41
CA VAL A 110 7.13 0.49 -6.47
C VAL A 110 7.53 1.00 -7.85
N ARG A 111 7.55 2.32 -8.07
CA ARG A 111 8.06 2.92 -9.32
C ARG A 111 9.46 2.42 -9.65
N VAL A 112 10.36 2.37 -8.67
CA VAL A 112 11.74 1.88 -8.87
C VAL A 112 11.76 0.46 -9.41
N LEU A 113 10.85 -0.39 -8.94
CA LEU A 113 10.74 -1.77 -9.43
C LEU A 113 10.05 -1.83 -10.79
N LEU A 114 8.95 -1.11 -10.98
CA LEU A 114 8.19 -1.10 -12.24
C LEU A 114 9.05 -0.57 -13.40
N ASP A 115 9.87 0.46 -13.16
CA ASP A 115 10.80 1.01 -14.16
C ASP A 115 11.90 0.01 -14.57
N ALA A 116 12.26 -0.90 -13.67
CA ALA A 116 13.28 -1.91 -13.93
C ALA A 116 12.71 -3.20 -14.56
N LEU A 117 11.42 -3.47 -14.40
CA LEU A 117 10.77 -4.66 -14.95
C LEU A 117 10.55 -4.55 -16.46
N ASP A 118 10.89 -5.61 -17.17
CA ASP A 118 10.57 -5.73 -18.59
C ASP A 118 9.10 -6.19 -18.75
N ALA A 119 8.26 -5.30 -19.27
CA ALA A 119 6.86 -5.57 -19.57
C ALA A 119 6.06 -6.15 -18.39
N ALA A 120 5.99 -5.47 -17.25
CA ALA A 120 5.05 -5.82 -16.19
C ALA A 120 3.63 -5.86 -16.76
N ALA A 121 2.91 -6.98 -16.54
CA ALA A 121 1.57 -7.18 -17.10
C ALA A 121 0.51 -6.38 -16.34
N SER A 122 0.66 -6.24 -15.03
CA SER A 122 -0.21 -5.42 -14.19
C SER A 122 0.40 -5.18 -12.80
N TYR A 123 -0.08 -4.13 -12.14
CA TYR A 123 0.21 -3.86 -10.74
C TYR A 123 -1.08 -3.89 -9.92
N ILE A 124 -1.04 -4.54 -8.77
CA ILE A 124 -2.14 -4.64 -7.82
C ILE A 124 -1.66 -4.04 -6.51
N ALA A 125 -2.20 -2.90 -6.15
CA ALA A 125 -1.94 -2.25 -4.88
C ALA A 125 -3.02 -2.57 -3.86
N VAL A 126 -2.62 -2.89 -2.65
CA VAL A 126 -3.51 -3.20 -1.53
C VAL A 126 -3.13 -2.34 -0.34
N ASP A 127 -4.10 -1.60 0.20
CA ASP A 127 -3.87 -0.73 1.36
C ASP A 127 -5.11 -0.66 2.26
N ILE A 128 -4.92 -0.19 3.48
CA ILE A 128 -5.99 0.08 4.44
C ILE A 128 -6.56 1.49 4.25
N SER A 129 -5.77 2.44 3.73
CA SER A 129 -6.17 3.83 3.52
C SER A 129 -6.79 4.03 2.14
N ARG A 130 -8.10 4.15 2.08
CA ARG A 130 -8.87 4.26 0.84
C ARG A 130 -8.48 5.45 -0.04
N GLU A 131 -8.51 6.65 0.55
CA GLU A 131 -8.23 7.89 -0.16
C GLU A 131 -6.78 7.94 -0.62
N HIS A 132 -5.86 7.51 0.24
CA HIS A 132 -4.43 7.49 -0.07
C HIS A 132 -4.13 6.50 -1.20
N LEU A 133 -4.65 5.27 -1.13
CA LEU A 133 -4.51 4.27 -2.19
C LEU A 133 -5.07 4.77 -3.51
N ARG A 134 -6.27 5.37 -3.51
CA ARG A 134 -6.90 5.86 -4.75
C ARG A 134 -6.06 6.94 -5.40
N ALA A 135 -5.64 7.96 -4.64
CA ALA A 135 -4.81 9.04 -5.15
C ALA A 135 -3.46 8.53 -5.69
N ALA A 136 -2.83 7.59 -4.97
CA ALA A 136 -1.58 6.97 -5.38
C ALA A 136 -1.73 6.17 -6.68
N ALA A 137 -2.81 5.37 -6.79
CA ALA A 137 -3.09 4.56 -7.97
C ALA A 137 -3.42 5.40 -9.21
N GLU A 138 -4.21 6.47 -9.05
CA GLU A 138 -4.52 7.41 -10.13
C GLU A 138 -3.24 8.10 -10.63
N ALA A 139 -2.38 8.60 -9.73
CA ALA A 139 -1.11 9.22 -10.10
C ALA A 139 -0.16 8.22 -10.78
N LEU A 140 -0.11 6.96 -10.34
CA LEU A 140 0.71 5.94 -10.98
C LEU A 140 0.21 5.63 -12.39
N ALA A 141 -1.11 5.55 -12.59
CA ALA A 141 -1.70 5.27 -13.89
C ALA A 141 -1.45 6.38 -14.92
N GLU A 142 -1.22 7.63 -14.49
CA GLU A 142 -0.84 8.74 -15.37
C GLU A 142 0.62 8.59 -15.86
N ASP A 143 1.50 8.04 -15.04
CA ASP A 143 2.92 7.88 -15.37
C ASP A 143 3.22 6.65 -16.25
N TYR A 144 2.32 5.67 -16.25
CA TYR A 144 2.43 4.43 -17.05
C TYR A 144 1.22 4.29 -17.99
N PRO A 145 1.15 5.11 -19.06
CA PRO A 145 -0.03 5.16 -19.93
C PRO A 145 -0.18 3.96 -20.88
N ASP A 146 0.86 3.10 -21.03
CA ASP A 146 0.91 1.99 -22.01
C ASP A 146 1.09 0.62 -21.36
#